data_a3df5765b9abc5e815aefdcf11a724ab
#
_entry.id   a3df5765b9abc5e815aefdcf11a724ab
#
_cell.length_a   1.000
_cell.length_b   1.000
_cell.length_c   1.000
_cell.angle_alpha   90.00
_cell.angle_beta   90.00
_cell.angle_gamma   90.00
#
_symmetry.space_group_name_H-M   'P 1'
#
loop_
_entity.id
_entity.type
_entity.pdbx_description
1 polymer ?
#
loop_
_entity_poly.entity_id
_entity_poly.type
_entity_poly.pdbx_seq_one_letter_code
_entity_poly.pdbx_strand_id
1 'polypeptide(L)'
;MQHSIYYRLISPKVRDLYWLLFSESPLHPSYDLSPYALFPQTVLNEWEALSTEYFLELDKNPHSINQFVDRKKNKRLGFYAEALLSFFFQTFREIELLLQNFQIIDAQKTIGEVDFIIEYKGKVMHIECAVKYYLLKDRQQQNDASKWVGPRLKDNLGLKLNRLIYHQLPLGKREEIQQKIQGTVNTSYLFLKGLFFTETKIEENLITNGNTFQFIRQPAVQKLRTQAIEILPKPNWLSATNPKKNNGYFHTTTFNEPLVQPELVLFDDNNVRFVVPKDWGKTP
;
A
#
# COMPACT_ATOMS: atom_id res chain seq x y z
N MET A 1 13.06 7.97 -5.98
CA MET A 1 12.19 8.10 -7.20
C MET A 1 12.48 9.31 -8.11
N GLN A 2 13.56 10.08 -7.90
CA GLN A 2 13.81 11.32 -8.69
C GLN A 2 14.11 11.10 -10.20
N HIS A 3 14.46 9.89 -10.63
CA HIS A 3 14.72 9.56 -12.04
C HIS A 3 13.82 8.45 -12.60
N SER A 4 12.78 8.06 -11.87
CA SER A 4 11.92 6.96 -12.26
C SER A 4 10.97 7.37 -13.41
N ILE A 5 10.60 6.40 -14.22
CA ILE A 5 9.59 6.59 -15.28
C ILE A 5 8.20 6.91 -14.70
N TYR A 6 8.02 6.80 -13.38
CA TYR A 6 6.75 7.01 -12.67
C TYR A 6 5.97 8.25 -13.11
N TYR A 7 6.68 9.39 -13.23
CA TYR A 7 6.05 10.65 -13.66
C TYR A 7 5.74 10.72 -15.16
N ARG A 8 6.19 9.76 -15.95
CA ARG A 8 5.92 9.66 -17.37
C ARG A 8 4.69 8.81 -17.67
N LEU A 9 4.36 7.88 -16.78
CA LEU A 9 3.24 6.95 -16.94
C LEU A 9 1.90 7.72 -16.91
N ILE A 10 1.03 7.42 -17.88
CA ILE A 10 -0.26 8.09 -18.09
C ILE A 10 -1.43 7.23 -17.60
N SER A 11 -1.37 5.91 -17.86
CA SER A 11 -2.43 4.99 -17.48
C SER A 11 -2.55 4.86 -15.96
N PRO A 12 -3.74 5.10 -15.39
CA PRO A 12 -3.93 5.07 -13.93
C PRO A 12 -3.49 3.76 -13.27
N LYS A 13 -3.91 2.61 -13.83
CA LYS A 13 -3.59 1.30 -13.23
C LYS A 13 -2.11 0.94 -13.38
N VAL A 14 -1.45 1.39 -14.45
CA VAL A 14 0.00 1.19 -14.65
C VAL A 14 0.78 2.03 -13.64
N ARG A 15 0.38 3.29 -13.40
CA ARG A 15 0.95 4.13 -12.34
C ARG A 15 0.74 3.54 -10.96
N ASP A 16 -0.47 3.05 -10.68
CA ASP A 16 -0.81 2.45 -9.40
C ASP A 16 0.03 1.19 -9.15
N LEU A 17 0.21 0.34 -10.18
CA LEU A 17 1.09 -0.82 -10.11
C LEU A 17 2.55 -0.43 -9.87
N TYR A 18 3.06 0.55 -10.61
CA TYR A 18 4.43 1.03 -10.46
C TYR A 18 4.67 1.59 -9.05
N TRP A 19 3.75 2.45 -8.58
CA TRP A 19 3.82 3.00 -7.24
C TRP A 19 3.77 1.90 -6.17
N LEU A 20 2.86 0.95 -6.33
CA LEU A 20 2.69 -0.17 -5.40
C LEU A 20 3.97 -1.00 -5.27
N LEU A 21 4.65 -1.28 -6.38
CA LEU A 21 5.90 -2.05 -6.37
C LEU A 21 7.05 -1.24 -5.77
N PHE A 22 7.26 0.00 -6.24
CA PHE A 22 8.53 0.71 -6.06
C PHE A 22 8.48 1.88 -5.08
N SER A 23 7.32 2.23 -4.51
CA SER A 23 7.30 3.12 -3.35
C SER A 23 7.99 2.48 -2.16
N GLU A 24 8.59 3.29 -1.31
CA GLU A 24 9.21 2.80 -0.08
C GLU A 24 8.16 2.22 0.87
N SER A 25 8.56 1.27 1.71
CA SER A 25 7.73 0.85 2.84
C SER A 25 7.56 2.01 3.82
N PRO A 26 6.36 2.25 4.34
CA PRO A 26 6.18 3.25 5.38
C PRO A 26 6.79 2.85 6.73
N LEU A 27 7.03 1.55 6.95
CA LEU A 27 7.66 1.05 8.17
C LEU A 27 9.18 1.19 8.06
N HIS A 28 9.81 1.73 9.10
CA HIS A 28 11.26 1.92 9.13
C HIS A 28 11.98 0.57 9.01
N PRO A 29 13.08 0.46 8.22
CA PRO A 29 13.79 -0.81 8.02
C PRO A 29 14.35 -1.44 9.30
N SER A 30 14.61 -0.63 10.35
CA SER A 30 15.08 -1.14 11.66
C SER A 30 13.96 -1.70 12.54
N TYR A 31 12.70 -1.67 12.09
CA TYR A 31 11.62 -2.27 12.87
C TYR A 31 11.80 -3.78 12.95
N ASP A 32 11.81 -4.31 14.15
CA ASP A 32 12.03 -5.74 14.37
C ASP A 32 10.80 -6.56 13.95
N LEU A 33 10.98 -7.33 12.88
CA LEU A 33 10.01 -8.27 12.36
C LEU A 33 10.45 -9.74 12.58
N SER A 34 11.51 -9.97 13.36
CA SER A 34 12.11 -11.30 13.53
C SER A 34 11.09 -12.39 13.82
N PRO A 35 11.23 -13.59 13.21
CA PRO A 35 12.29 -14.03 12.29
C PRO A 35 12.04 -13.67 10.80
N TYR A 36 11.14 -12.77 10.52
CA TYR A 36 10.76 -12.29 9.19
C TYR A 36 11.41 -10.93 8.89
N ALA A 37 11.17 -10.40 7.70
CA ALA A 37 11.69 -9.09 7.30
C ALA A 37 10.71 -8.35 6.36
N LEU A 38 10.94 -7.05 6.20
CA LEU A 38 10.36 -6.31 5.08
C LEU A 38 10.90 -6.87 3.76
N PHE A 39 10.09 -6.80 2.70
CA PHE A 39 10.55 -7.17 1.38
C PHE A 39 11.78 -6.34 0.99
N PRO A 40 12.89 -6.96 0.54
CA PRO A 40 14.16 -6.26 0.39
C PRO A 40 14.11 -5.14 -0.65
N GLN A 41 14.51 -3.94 -0.26
CA GLN A 41 14.57 -2.79 -1.18
C GLN A 41 15.57 -3.03 -2.33
N THR A 42 16.63 -3.80 -2.09
CA THR A 42 17.60 -4.19 -3.13
C THR A 42 16.94 -4.99 -4.25
N VAL A 43 16.04 -5.90 -3.92
CA VAL A 43 15.27 -6.69 -4.91
C VAL A 43 14.29 -5.78 -5.67
N LEU A 44 13.63 -4.85 -4.96
CA LEU A 44 12.73 -3.88 -5.62
C LEU A 44 13.48 -2.96 -6.58
N ASN A 45 14.66 -2.48 -6.20
CA ASN A 45 15.50 -1.64 -7.07
C ASN A 45 15.94 -2.41 -8.33
N GLU A 46 16.24 -3.69 -8.18
CA GLU A 46 16.60 -4.56 -9.30
C GLU A 46 15.38 -4.78 -10.23
N TRP A 47 14.21 -5.07 -9.67
CA TRP A 47 12.98 -5.19 -10.46
C TRP A 47 12.62 -3.88 -11.17
N GLU A 48 12.81 -2.72 -10.52
CA GLU A 48 12.56 -1.42 -11.14
C GLU A 48 13.44 -1.22 -12.39
N ALA A 49 14.74 -1.53 -12.25
CA ALA A 49 15.68 -1.44 -13.36
C ALA A 49 15.33 -2.38 -14.54
N LEU A 50 14.98 -3.64 -14.23
CA LEU A 50 14.65 -4.65 -15.22
C LEU A 50 13.28 -4.43 -15.89
N SER A 51 12.34 -3.79 -15.20
CA SER A 51 10.96 -3.62 -15.67
C SER A 51 10.68 -2.30 -16.38
N THR A 52 11.68 -1.45 -16.59
CA THR A 52 11.48 -0.13 -17.22
C THR A 52 10.75 -0.23 -18.57
N GLU A 53 11.22 -1.10 -19.47
CA GLU A 53 10.63 -1.30 -20.79
C GLU A 53 9.23 -1.93 -20.69
N TYR A 54 9.07 -2.92 -19.82
CA TYR A 54 7.78 -3.54 -19.53
C TYR A 54 6.72 -2.50 -19.15
N PHE A 55 7.03 -1.56 -18.25
CA PHE A 55 6.09 -0.51 -17.84
C PHE A 55 5.78 0.49 -18.94
N LEU A 56 6.77 0.87 -19.75
CA LEU A 56 6.55 1.78 -20.88
C LEU A 56 5.66 1.15 -21.96
N GLU A 57 5.85 -0.11 -22.27
CA GLU A 57 4.99 -0.83 -23.22
C GLU A 57 3.58 -1.05 -22.67
N LEU A 58 3.48 -1.41 -21.38
CA LEU A 58 2.19 -1.59 -20.71
C LEU A 58 1.40 -0.26 -20.65
N ASP A 59 2.07 0.87 -20.47
CA ASP A 59 1.44 2.20 -20.44
C ASP A 59 0.93 2.65 -21.82
N LYS A 60 1.64 2.30 -22.89
CA LYS A 60 1.17 2.52 -24.28
C LYS A 60 -0.08 1.71 -24.61
N ASN A 61 -0.17 0.48 -24.09
CA ASN A 61 -1.30 -0.42 -24.34
C ASN A 61 -1.81 -1.07 -23.04
N PRO A 62 -2.55 -0.32 -22.20
CA PRO A 62 -2.99 -0.76 -20.88
C PRO A 62 -4.20 -1.71 -20.90
N HIS A 63 -4.61 -2.22 -22.07
CA HIS A 63 -5.82 -3.05 -22.19
C HIS A 63 -5.74 -4.30 -21.30
N SER A 64 -4.62 -4.99 -21.29
CA SER A 64 -4.42 -6.24 -20.53
C SER A 64 -4.57 -6.04 -19.03
N ILE A 65 -3.88 -5.06 -18.44
CA ILE A 65 -4.00 -4.75 -17.02
C ILE A 65 -5.39 -4.24 -16.66
N ASN A 66 -6.01 -3.42 -17.53
CA ASN A 66 -7.36 -2.92 -17.31
C ASN A 66 -8.35 -4.08 -17.24
N GLN A 67 -8.33 -4.97 -18.23
CA GLN A 67 -9.21 -6.13 -18.27
C GLN A 67 -8.97 -7.08 -17.09
N PHE A 68 -7.71 -7.34 -16.72
CA PHE A 68 -7.37 -8.23 -15.61
C PHE A 68 -7.91 -7.72 -14.27
N VAL A 69 -7.67 -6.45 -13.98
CA VAL A 69 -8.07 -5.83 -12.72
C VAL A 69 -9.59 -5.64 -12.63
N ASP A 70 -10.24 -5.23 -13.74
CA ASP A 70 -11.68 -4.95 -13.75
C ASP A 70 -12.55 -6.21 -13.61
N ARG A 71 -12.01 -7.39 -13.92
CA ARG A 71 -12.68 -8.67 -13.63
C ARG A 71 -12.89 -8.94 -12.15
N LYS A 72 -12.10 -8.30 -11.27
CA LYS A 72 -12.23 -8.48 -9.82
C LYS A 72 -13.41 -7.67 -9.29
N LYS A 73 -14.43 -8.35 -8.77
CA LYS A 73 -15.67 -7.71 -8.27
C LYS A 73 -15.46 -6.85 -7.02
N ASN A 74 -14.44 -7.17 -6.22
CA ASN A 74 -14.20 -6.50 -4.95
C ASN A 74 -13.34 -5.24 -5.16
N LYS A 75 -13.93 -4.07 -4.89
CA LYS A 75 -13.30 -2.74 -5.05
C LYS A 75 -12.58 -2.24 -3.79
N ARG A 76 -12.41 -3.06 -2.76
CA ARG A 76 -11.63 -2.65 -1.59
C ARG A 76 -10.15 -2.50 -1.99
N LEU A 77 -9.49 -1.52 -1.41
CA LEU A 77 -8.11 -1.14 -1.76
C LEU A 77 -7.11 -2.32 -1.68
N GLY A 78 -7.22 -3.18 -0.66
CA GLY A 78 -6.38 -4.38 -0.54
C GLY A 78 -6.54 -5.33 -1.72
N PHE A 79 -7.78 -5.69 -2.09
CA PHE A 79 -8.03 -6.56 -3.24
C PHE A 79 -7.61 -5.94 -4.58
N TYR A 80 -7.71 -4.61 -4.70
CA TYR A 80 -7.20 -3.89 -5.87
C TYR A 80 -5.68 -4.00 -5.96
N ALA A 81 -4.97 -3.78 -4.85
CA ALA A 81 -3.52 -3.92 -4.79
C ALA A 81 -3.05 -5.37 -5.07
N GLU A 82 -3.72 -6.36 -4.47
CA GLU A 82 -3.45 -7.77 -4.76
C GLU A 82 -3.67 -8.12 -6.23
N ALA A 83 -4.72 -7.56 -6.87
CA ALA A 83 -4.95 -7.77 -8.31
C ALA A 83 -3.84 -7.17 -9.18
N LEU A 84 -3.32 -5.99 -8.82
CA LEU A 84 -2.19 -5.36 -9.51
C LEU A 84 -0.91 -6.19 -9.36
N LEU A 85 -0.58 -6.64 -8.14
CA LEU A 85 0.59 -7.50 -7.90
C LEU A 85 0.45 -8.84 -8.60
N SER A 86 -0.74 -9.44 -8.58
CA SER A 86 -1.05 -10.66 -9.30
C SER A 86 -0.79 -10.52 -10.80
N PHE A 87 -1.22 -9.41 -11.39
CA PHE A 87 -0.96 -9.13 -12.80
C PHE A 87 0.54 -9.05 -13.06
N PHE A 88 1.29 -8.33 -12.24
CA PHE A 88 2.75 -8.20 -12.40
C PHE A 88 3.45 -9.55 -12.28
N PHE A 89 3.19 -10.32 -11.23
CA PHE A 89 3.84 -11.62 -11.02
C PHE A 89 3.47 -12.67 -12.09
N GLN A 90 2.33 -12.52 -12.78
CA GLN A 90 1.95 -13.40 -13.89
C GLN A 90 2.54 -12.98 -15.24
N THR A 91 2.91 -11.72 -15.41
CA THR A 91 3.27 -11.19 -16.75
C THR A 91 4.72 -10.71 -16.85
N PHE A 92 5.38 -10.43 -15.72
CA PHE A 92 6.79 -10.05 -15.71
C PHE A 92 7.68 -11.30 -15.76
N ARG A 93 8.40 -11.49 -16.84
CA ARG A 93 9.09 -12.73 -17.19
C ARG A 93 10.20 -13.16 -16.23
N GLU A 94 10.77 -12.22 -15.48
CA GLU A 94 11.87 -12.47 -14.54
C GLU A 94 11.40 -13.17 -13.26
N ILE A 95 10.09 -13.25 -13.03
CA ILE A 95 9.48 -13.81 -11.83
C ILE A 95 8.58 -14.97 -12.21
N GLU A 96 8.67 -16.08 -11.49
CA GLU A 96 7.70 -17.17 -11.57
C GLU A 96 6.72 -17.11 -10.40
N LEU A 97 5.43 -17.00 -10.70
CA LEU A 97 4.36 -17.07 -9.70
C LEU A 97 4.00 -18.54 -9.43
N LEU A 98 4.42 -19.08 -8.27
CA LEU A 98 4.17 -20.46 -7.91
C LEU A 98 2.78 -20.66 -7.28
N LEU A 99 2.38 -19.80 -6.34
CA LEU A 99 1.06 -19.83 -5.70
C LEU A 99 0.52 -18.42 -5.50
N GLN A 100 -0.81 -18.31 -5.54
CA GLN A 100 -1.54 -17.08 -5.24
C GLN A 100 -2.82 -17.40 -4.50
N ASN A 101 -3.13 -16.63 -3.44
CA ASN A 101 -4.35 -16.72 -2.63
C ASN A 101 -4.64 -18.18 -2.23
N PHE A 102 -3.57 -18.88 -1.80
CA PHE A 102 -3.66 -20.29 -1.48
C PHE A 102 -4.15 -20.48 -0.04
N GLN A 103 -5.35 -21.07 0.09
CA GLN A 103 -5.94 -21.34 1.39
C GLN A 103 -5.36 -22.62 1.99
N ILE A 104 -4.92 -22.52 3.23
CA ILE A 104 -4.48 -23.66 4.03
C ILE A 104 -5.67 -24.12 4.85
N ILE A 105 -6.04 -25.39 4.65
CA ILE A 105 -7.20 -26.02 5.30
C ILE A 105 -6.71 -27.16 6.17
N ASP A 106 -7.10 -27.17 7.43
CA ASP A 106 -6.87 -28.27 8.37
C ASP A 106 -8.21 -28.68 9.00
N ALA A 107 -8.49 -29.98 9.03
CA ALA A 107 -9.72 -30.56 9.57
C ALA A 107 -10.99 -29.79 9.12
N GLN A 108 -11.12 -29.45 7.84
CA GLN A 108 -12.22 -28.69 7.22
C GLN A 108 -12.31 -27.22 7.66
N LYS A 109 -11.33 -26.71 8.40
CA LYS A 109 -11.26 -25.31 8.80
C LYS A 109 -10.14 -24.57 8.08
N THR A 110 -10.44 -23.41 7.49
CA THR A 110 -9.40 -22.56 6.94
C THR A 110 -8.55 -21.98 8.07
N ILE A 111 -7.26 -22.33 8.10
CA ILE A 111 -6.26 -21.80 9.04
C ILE A 111 -5.82 -20.41 8.62
N GLY A 112 -5.61 -20.22 7.32
CA GLY A 112 -5.18 -18.96 6.74
C GLY A 112 -5.04 -19.05 5.23
N GLU A 113 -4.62 -17.94 4.65
CA GLU A 113 -4.39 -17.81 3.22
C GLU A 113 -3.02 -17.17 3.02
N VAL A 114 -2.24 -17.70 2.09
CA VAL A 114 -0.96 -17.15 1.64
C VAL A 114 -1.22 -16.27 0.43
N ASP A 115 -0.81 -15.00 0.46
CA ASP A 115 -1.07 -14.07 -0.63
C ASP A 115 -0.30 -14.48 -1.90
N PHE A 116 1.03 -14.62 -1.81
CA PHE A 116 1.87 -15.00 -2.96
C PHE A 116 3.06 -15.87 -2.55
N ILE A 117 3.36 -16.89 -3.35
CA ILE A 117 4.67 -17.57 -3.40
C ILE A 117 5.23 -17.35 -4.79
N ILE A 118 6.41 -16.78 -4.86
CA ILE A 118 7.11 -16.51 -6.13
C ILE A 118 8.51 -17.14 -6.11
N GLU A 119 9.04 -17.42 -7.29
CA GLU A 119 10.46 -17.72 -7.48
C GLU A 119 11.13 -16.58 -8.26
N TYR A 120 12.27 -16.13 -7.75
CA TYR A 120 13.12 -15.13 -8.39
C TYR A 120 14.58 -15.51 -8.19
N LYS A 121 15.34 -15.69 -9.29
CA LYS A 121 16.76 -16.08 -9.28
C LYS A 121 17.05 -17.31 -8.39
N GLY A 122 16.20 -18.33 -8.50
CA GLY A 122 16.35 -19.59 -7.74
C GLY A 122 16.02 -19.46 -6.26
N LYS A 123 15.41 -18.35 -5.81
CA LYS A 123 14.93 -18.18 -4.44
C LYS A 123 13.41 -18.18 -4.41
N VAL A 124 12.85 -19.10 -3.66
CA VAL A 124 11.40 -19.16 -3.41
C VAL A 124 11.05 -18.27 -2.23
N MET A 125 10.20 -17.29 -2.46
CA MET A 125 9.83 -16.27 -1.49
C MET A 125 8.32 -16.27 -1.26
N HIS A 126 7.94 -16.27 0.01
CA HIS A 126 6.58 -15.98 0.43
C HIS A 126 6.42 -14.48 0.65
N ILE A 127 5.38 -13.89 0.12
CA ILE A 127 5.09 -12.46 0.21
C ILE A 127 3.69 -12.25 0.77
N GLU A 128 3.61 -11.67 1.97
CA GLU A 128 2.36 -11.16 2.55
C GLU A 128 2.22 -9.68 2.23
N CYS A 129 1.16 -9.32 1.51
CA CYS A 129 0.90 -7.98 1.05
C CYS A 129 -0.03 -7.22 2.00
N ALA A 130 0.35 -5.98 2.35
CA ALA A 130 -0.52 -5.10 3.09
C ALA A 130 -0.44 -3.67 2.54
N VAL A 131 -1.58 -3.11 2.14
CA VAL A 131 -1.69 -1.70 1.78
C VAL A 131 -2.51 -0.99 2.84
N LYS A 132 -1.88 -0.03 3.53
CA LYS A 132 -2.47 0.62 4.69
C LYS A 132 -2.28 2.13 4.67
N TYR A 133 -3.30 2.82 5.15
CA TYR A 133 -3.35 4.26 5.34
C TYR A 133 -3.71 4.49 6.79
N TYR A 134 -2.74 5.00 7.57
CA TYR A 134 -2.90 5.21 9.01
C TYR A 134 -2.66 6.67 9.38
N LEU A 135 -3.37 7.13 10.39
CA LEU A 135 -3.22 8.46 10.97
C LEU A 135 -2.72 8.31 12.41
N LEU A 136 -1.73 9.11 12.78
CA LEU A 136 -1.21 9.13 14.15
C LEU A 136 -2.19 9.83 15.09
N LYS A 137 -2.74 9.08 16.03
CA LYS A 137 -3.73 9.62 17.00
C LYS A 137 -3.10 10.53 18.05
N ASP A 138 -1.88 10.20 18.47
CA ASP A 138 -1.15 10.91 19.52
C ASP A 138 0.33 11.06 19.14
N ARG A 139 0.77 12.31 18.92
CA ARG A 139 2.15 12.62 18.53
C ARG A 139 3.17 12.18 19.57
N GLN A 140 2.86 12.26 20.86
CA GLN A 140 3.79 11.89 21.91
C GLN A 140 4.09 10.38 21.93
N GLN A 141 3.22 9.60 21.29
CA GLN A 141 3.30 8.15 21.20
C GLN A 141 3.58 7.67 19.76
N GLN A 142 4.34 8.43 18.98
CA GLN A 142 4.65 8.13 17.58
C GLN A 142 5.37 6.79 17.38
N ASN A 143 6.07 6.28 18.41
CA ASN A 143 6.76 4.99 18.41
C ASN A 143 5.86 3.82 18.82
N ASP A 144 4.63 4.08 19.26
CA ASP A 144 3.66 3.04 19.56
C ASP A 144 2.81 2.72 18.33
N ALA A 145 3.02 1.55 17.74
CA ALA A 145 2.27 1.10 16.57
C ALA A 145 0.75 1.08 16.79
N SER A 146 0.27 0.94 18.03
CA SER A 146 -1.15 0.96 18.36
C SER A 146 -1.80 2.34 18.18
N LYS A 147 -1.02 3.41 18.12
CA LYS A 147 -1.48 4.80 17.94
C LYS A 147 -1.61 5.21 16.47
N TRP A 148 -1.07 4.41 15.58
CA TRP A 148 -1.29 4.54 14.14
C TRP A 148 -2.56 3.81 13.76
N VAL A 149 -3.65 4.55 13.62
CA VAL A 149 -5.00 4.00 13.45
C VAL A 149 -5.54 4.23 12.04
N GLY A 150 -6.35 3.31 11.57
CA GLY A 150 -7.06 3.49 10.31
C GLY A 150 -8.01 4.71 10.36
N PRO A 151 -8.33 5.34 9.21
CA PRO A 151 -9.16 6.55 9.18
C PRO A 151 -10.51 6.40 9.93
N ARG A 152 -11.08 5.19 9.92
CA ARG A 152 -12.34 4.88 10.60
C ARG A 152 -12.17 4.36 12.03
N LEU A 153 -10.97 4.40 12.60
CA LEU A 153 -10.64 3.94 13.96
C LEU A 153 -10.96 2.45 14.25
N LYS A 154 -11.13 1.63 13.21
CA LYS A 154 -11.51 0.20 13.35
C LYS A 154 -10.32 -0.74 13.43
N ASP A 155 -9.14 -0.32 12.99
CA ASP A 155 -7.90 -1.07 13.03
C ASP A 155 -6.74 -0.15 13.37
N ASN A 156 -5.59 -0.73 13.71
CA ASN A 156 -4.34 -0.02 13.93
C ASN A 156 -3.14 -0.85 13.43
N LEU A 157 -1.99 -0.19 13.30
CA LEU A 157 -0.76 -0.80 12.81
C LEU A 157 -0.29 -1.95 13.70
N GLY A 158 -0.35 -1.78 15.04
CA GLY A 158 0.08 -2.81 15.98
C GLY A 158 -0.70 -4.11 15.83
N LEU A 159 -2.03 -4.05 15.77
CA LEU A 159 -2.88 -5.22 15.53
C LEU A 159 -2.59 -5.86 14.16
N LYS A 160 -2.36 -5.03 13.12
CA LYS A 160 -2.03 -5.56 11.79
C LYS A 160 -0.68 -6.25 11.78
N LEU A 161 0.37 -5.66 12.37
CA LEU A 161 1.70 -6.25 12.46
C LEU A 161 1.67 -7.55 13.26
N ASN A 162 1.01 -7.58 14.41
CA ASN A 162 0.85 -8.80 15.21
C ASN A 162 0.22 -9.93 14.40
N ARG A 163 -0.86 -9.65 13.67
CA ARG A 163 -1.49 -10.65 12.81
C ARG A 163 -0.55 -11.14 11.70
N LEU A 164 0.21 -10.24 11.08
CA LEU A 164 1.17 -10.61 10.03
C LEU A 164 2.29 -11.48 10.57
N ILE A 165 2.92 -11.06 11.66
CA ILE A 165 4.11 -11.72 12.23
C ILE A 165 3.74 -13.10 12.81
N TYR A 166 2.64 -13.18 13.57
CA TYR A 166 2.31 -14.39 14.33
C TYR A 166 1.35 -15.35 13.62
N HIS A 167 0.66 -14.91 12.55
CA HIS A 167 -0.32 -15.76 11.88
C HIS A 167 -0.11 -15.90 10.38
N GLN A 168 0.24 -14.82 9.64
CA GLN A 168 0.30 -14.90 8.19
C GLN A 168 1.70 -15.30 7.69
N LEU A 169 2.75 -14.60 8.09
CA LEU A 169 4.13 -14.90 7.65
C LEU A 169 4.60 -16.32 7.98
N PRO A 170 4.20 -16.94 9.12
CA PRO A 170 4.48 -18.35 9.40
C PRO A 170 3.92 -19.34 8.38
N LEU A 171 2.81 -18.99 7.71
CA LEU A 171 2.12 -19.91 6.78
C LEU A 171 3.00 -20.34 5.62
N GLY A 172 3.92 -19.48 5.15
CA GLY A 172 4.84 -19.83 4.06
C GLY A 172 5.72 -21.05 4.31
N LYS A 173 5.92 -21.44 5.59
CA LYS A 173 6.73 -22.60 5.98
C LYS A 173 5.91 -23.86 6.27
N ARG A 174 4.60 -23.81 6.08
CA ARG A 174 3.73 -24.95 6.30
C ARG A 174 3.99 -26.06 5.28
N GLU A 175 3.81 -27.30 5.73
CA GLU A 175 4.03 -28.49 4.90
C GLU A 175 3.14 -28.50 3.65
N GLU A 176 1.90 -28.05 3.78
CA GLU A 176 0.95 -27.96 2.67
C GLU A 176 1.45 -27.05 1.53
N ILE A 177 2.17 -25.97 1.88
CA ILE A 177 2.81 -25.09 0.90
C ILE A 177 3.97 -25.80 0.23
N GLN A 178 4.88 -26.43 1.02
CA GLN A 178 6.05 -27.13 0.49
C GLN A 178 5.66 -28.28 -0.45
N GLN A 179 4.65 -29.06 -0.08
CA GLN A 179 4.10 -30.11 -0.94
C GLN A 179 3.52 -29.53 -2.23
N LYS A 180 2.79 -28.41 -2.14
CA LYS A 180 2.14 -27.81 -3.29
C LYS A 180 3.13 -27.24 -4.31
N ILE A 181 4.22 -26.60 -3.86
CA ILE A 181 5.26 -26.06 -4.74
C ILE A 181 6.36 -27.08 -5.08
N GLN A 182 6.30 -28.28 -4.48
CA GLN A 182 7.36 -29.32 -4.58
C GLN A 182 8.75 -28.77 -4.21
N GLY A 183 8.81 -27.91 -3.19
CA GLY A 183 10.02 -27.19 -2.81
C GLY A 183 9.92 -26.56 -1.42
N THR A 184 10.88 -25.72 -1.09
CA THR A 184 10.97 -25.05 0.21
C THR A 184 10.95 -23.55 0.04
N VAL A 185 10.12 -22.84 0.81
CA VAL A 185 10.14 -21.39 0.90
C VAL A 185 11.40 -20.94 1.66
N ASN A 186 12.27 -20.20 1.00
CA ASN A 186 13.51 -19.69 1.59
C ASN A 186 13.23 -18.66 2.69
N THR A 187 12.36 -17.69 2.41
CA THR A 187 12.03 -16.60 3.33
C THR A 187 10.61 -16.11 3.13
N SER A 188 9.96 -15.72 4.22
CA SER A 188 8.69 -15.00 4.20
C SER A 188 8.94 -13.51 4.45
N TYR A 189 8.35 -12.67 3.61
CA TYR A 189 8.51 -11.22 3.63
C TYR A 189 7.19 -10.49 3.80
N LEU A 190 7.23 -9.41 4.57
CA LEU A 190 6.16 -8.42 4.61
C LEU A 190 6.35 -7.38 3.51
N PHE A 191 5.41 -7.30 2.58
CA PHE A 191 5.31 -6.27 1.56
C PHE A 191 4.29 -5.21 2.01
N LEU A 192 4.75 -4.27 2.86
CA LEU A 192 3.90 -3.22 3.41
C LEU A 192 4.05 -1.94 2.58
N LYS A 193 2.95 -1.44 2.07
CA LYS A 193 2.84 -0.19 1.30
C LYS A 193 1.73 0.71 1.86
N GLY A 194 1.77 1.98 1.50
CA GLY A 194 0.74 2.93 1.91
C GLY A 194 1.31 4.28 2.33
N LEU A 195 0.43 5.14 2.82
CA LEU A 195 0.79 6.48 3.29
C LEU A 195 0.34 6.64 4.74
N PHE A 196 1.20 7.24 5.55
CA PHE A 196 0.95 7.48 6.96
C PHE A 196 0.86 8.98 7.22
N PHE A 197 -0.05 9.39 8.09
CA PHE A 197 -0.45 10.78 8.22
C PHE A 197 -0.33 11.26 9.65
N THR A 198 0.18 12.47 9.83
CA THR A 198 0.33 13.13 11.12
C THR A 198 -0.30 14.53 11.08
N GLU A 199 -0.76 15.04 12.21
CA GLU A 199 -1.29 16.40 12.27
C GLU A 199 -0.15 17.45 12.17
N THR A 200 1.02 17.12 12.71
CA THR A 200 2.22 17.93 12.66
C THR A 200 3.42 17.08 12.28
N LYS A 201 4.50 17.71 11.78
CA LYS A 201 5.74 17.01 11.46
C LYS A 201 6.27 16.22 12.68
N ILE A 202 6.69 15.00 12.43
CA ILE A 202 7.30 14.11 13.42
C ILE A 202 8.77 13.85 13.08
N GLU A 203 9.54 13.36 14.04
CA GLU A 203 10.89 12.87 13.81
C GLU A 203 10.85 11.46 13.21
N GLU A 204 11.95 11.03 12.60
CA GLU A 204 12.09 9.68 12.09
C GLU A 204 12.10 8.67 13.25
N ASN A 205 11.32 7.60 13.10
CA ASN A 205 11.14 6.61 14.15
C ASN A 205 10.63 5.28 13.56
N LEU A 206 9.53 4.74 14.12
CA LEU A 206 8.79 3.60 13.59
C LEU A 206 8.42 3.75 12.09
N ILE A 207 8.18 4.98 11.64
CA ILE A 207 7.72 5.30 10.27
C ILE A 207 8.79 6.13 9.57
N THR A 208 9.08 5.80 8.31
CA THR A 208 10.03 6.57 7.50
C THR A 208 9.47 7.96 7.16
N ASN A 209 10.31 8.99 7.26
CA ASN A 209 9.90 10.37 6.98
C ASN A 209 9.39 10.59 5.55
N GLY A 210 9.93 9.85 4.57
CA GLY A 210 9.52 9.93 3.17
C GLY A 210 8.07 9.49 2.90
N ASN A 211 7.47 8.73 3.84
CA ASN A 211 6.10 8.24 3.75
C ASN A 211 5.15 8.88 4.75
N THR A 212 5.56 10.00 5.37
CA THR A 212 4.74 10.73 6.32
C THR A 212 4.11 11.95 5.67
N PHE A 213 2.78 11.99 5.67
CA PHE A 213 1.96 13.03 5.09
C PHE A 213 1.16 13.75 6.18
N GLN A 214 0.42 14.78 5.81
CA GLN A 214 -0.36 15.55 6.78
C GLN A 214 -1.84 15.14 6.78
N PHE A 215 -2.45 15.07 7.96
CA PHE A 215 -3.89 15.19 8.07
C PHE A 215 -4.28 16.52 8.71
N ILE A 216 -5.47 17.01 8.40
CA ILE A 216 -5.96 18.32 8.79
C ILE A 216 -7.38 18.17 9.33
N ARG A 217 -7.68 18.81 10.44
CA ARG A 217 -9.06 18.88 10.96
C ARG A 217 -9.90 19.83 10.12
N GLN A 218 -11.10 19.43 9.76
CA GLN A 218 -11.96 20.15 8.82
C GLN A 218 -12.01 21.67 9.03
N PRO A 219 -12.16 22.22 10.25
CA PRO A 219 -12.21 23.67 10.43
C PRO A 219 -10.91 24.40 10.05
N ALA A 220 -9.77 23.70 10.04
CA ALA A 220 -8.50 24.29 9.65
C ALA A 220 -8.27 24.34 8.13
N VAL A 221 -9.01 23.57 7.35
CA VAL A 221 -8.88 23.56 5.88
C VAL A 221 -9.13 24.93 5.28
N GLN A 222 -10.12 25.66 5.79
CA GLN A 222 -10.48 27.01 5.32
C GLN A 222 -9.39 28.05 5.56
N LYS A 223 -8.43 27.77 6.46
CA LYS A 223 -7.31 28.65 6.79
C LYS A 223 -6.05 28.36 5.98
N LEU A 224 -6.08 27.33 5.17
CA LEU A 224 -4.93 26.98 4.33
C LEU A 224 -4.77 27.98 3.19
N ARG A 225 -3.52 28.15 2.75
CA ARG A 225 -3.20 28.89 1.51
C ARG A 225 -3.50 28.05 0.26
N THR A 226 -3.51 26.73 0.41
CA THR A 226 -3.79 25.74 -0.64
C THR A 226 -5.28 25.41 -0.65
N GLN A 227 -5.82 25.16 -1.84
CA GLN A 227 -7.22 24.81 -2.03
C GLN A 227 -7.39 23.31 -2.23
N ALA A 228 -8.45 22.74 -1.65
CA ALA A 228 -8.85 21.37 -1.92
C ALA A 228 -9.41 21.26 -3.35
N ILE A 229 -8.90 20.31 -4.12
CA ILE A 229 -9.29 20.10 -5.51
C ILE A 229 -10.28 18.95 -5.61
N GLU A 230 -9.91 17.77 -5.09
CA GLU A 230 -10.66 16.54 -5.30
C GLU A 230 -10.63 15.65 -4.06
N ILE A 231 -11.80 15.11 -3.69
CA ILE A 231 -11.90 14.00 -2.74
C ILE A 231 -11.61 12.71 -3.51
N LEU A 232 -10.56 12.02 -3.11
CA LEU A 232 -10.13 10.79 -3.76
C LEU A 232 -10.90 9.58 -3.23
N PRO A 233 -11.75 8.93 -4.05
CA PRO A 233 -12.37 7.67 -3.65
C PRO A 233 -11.34 6.53 -3.65
N LYS A 234 -11.56 5.50 -2.82
CA LYS A 234 -10.85 4.22 -3.00
C LYS A 234 -11.30 3.61 -4.35
N PRO A 235 -10.47 3.04 -5.17
CA PRO A 235 -9.06 2.70 -5.03
C PRO A 235 -8.06 3.79 -5.46
N ASN A 236 -8.48 5.00 -5.83
CA ASN A 236 -7.61 6.08 -6.32
C ASN A 236 -6.57 6.57 -5.28
N TRP A 237 -6.48 5.90 -4.16
CA TRP A 237 -5.52 6.24 -3.09
C TRP A 237 -4.09 5.80 -3.40
N LEU A 238 -3.85 4.77 -4.22
CA LEU A 238 -2.49 4.31 -4.52
C LEU A 238 -1.73 5.50 -5.12
N SER A 239 -1.28 5.59 -6.22
CA SER A 239 -0.49 6.68 -6.78
C SER A 239 -1.05 8.12 -6.60
N ALA A 240 -1.75 8.38 -5.50
CA ALA A 240 -2.42 9.67 -5.20
C ALA A 240 -1.46 10.88 -5.16
N THR A 241 -0.18 10.63 -4.84
CA THR A 241 0.87 11.64 -4.80
C THR A 241 1.44 12.00 -6.19
N ASN A 242 0.94 11.42 -7.28
CA ASN A 242 1.40 11.74 -8.62
C ASN A 242 0.70 13.00 -9.15
N PRO A 243 1.45 14.10 -9.43
CA PRO A 243 0.88 15.34 -9.91
C PRO A 243 0.18 15.27 -11.27
N LYS A 244 0.48 14.25 -12.10
CA LYS A 244 -0.17 14.06 -13.41
C LYS A 244 -1.59 13.48 -13.33
N LYS A 245 -2.11 13.17 -12.15
CA LYS A 245 -3.53 12.85 -12.00
C LYS A 245 -4.45 14.04 -12.38
N ASN A 246 -3.92 15.24 -12.40
CA ASN A 246 -4.67 16.45 -12.67
C ASN A 246 -4.71 16.74 -14.18
N ASN A 247 -5.80 16.36 -14.84
CA ASN A 247 -6.06 16.70 -16.26
C ASN A 247 -6.43 18.20 -16.49
N GLY A 248 -5.94 19.11 -15.63
CA GLY A 248 -6.09 20.55 -15.82
C GLY A 248 -7.48 21.16 -15.52
N TYR A 249 -8.48 20.38 -15.17
CA TYR A 249 -9.79 20.86 -14.74
C TYR A 249 -9.88 20.75 -13.22
N PHE A 250 -9.62 21.88 -12.54
CA PHE A 250 -9.74 21.96 -11.09
C PHE A 250 -11.16 22.37 -10.72
N HIS A 251 -11.92 21.44 -10.17
CA HIS A 251 -13.12 21.79 -9.42
C HIS A 251 -12.72 21.94 -7.96
N THR A 252 -12.78 23.17 -7.46
CA THR A 252 -12.53 23.41 -6.04
C THR A 252 -13.56 22.68 -5.21
N THR A 253 -13.11 21.75 -4.37
CA THR A 253 -13.96 21.06 -3.42
C THR A 253 -14.12 21.93 -2.17
N THR A 254 -15.35 22.26 -1.81
CA THR A 254 -15.66 22.98 -0.57
C THR A 254 -16.23 22.03 0.48
N PHE A 255 -15.80 22.22 1.73
CA PHE A 255 -16.32 21.45 2.88
C PHE A 255 -17.40 22.30 3.62
N ASN A 256 -18.53 22.50 2.98
CA ASN A 256 -19.63 23.31 3.54
C ASN A 256 -20.37 22.56 4.67
N GLU A 257 -20.42 21.23 4.59
CA GLU A 257 -21.04 20.38 5.58
C GLU A 257 -19.98 19.69 6.47
N PRO A 258 -20.31 19.40 7.74
CA PRO A 258 -19.43 18.63 8.61
C PRO A 258 -19.15 17.25 8.03
N LEU A 259 -17.86 16.87 7.95
CA LEU A 259 -17.47 15.52 7.57
C LEU A 259 -17.90 14.51 8.62
N VAL A 260 -18.50 13.42 8.15
CA VAL A 260 -18.89 12.27 8.98
C VAL A 260 -17.72 11.30 9.17
N GLN A 261 -16.81 11.25 8.19
CA GLN A 261 -15.64 10.37 8.21
C GLN A 261 -14.43 11.07 7.56
N PRO A 262 -13.20 10.61 7.83
CA PRO A 262 -12.01 11.09 7.14
C PRO A 262 -12.07 10.84 5.63
N GLU A 263 -11.68 11.85 4.85
CA GLU A 263 -11.57 11.77 3.40
C GLU A 263 -10.14 12.09 2.96
N LEU A 264 -9.60 11.33 1.99
CA LEU A 264 -8.32 11.65 1.35
C LEU A 264 -8.57 12.68 0.26
N VAL A 265 -7.87 13.80 0.33
CA VAL A 265 -8.11 14.96 -0.52
C VAL A 265 -6.81 15.36 -1.22
N LEU A 266 -6.91 15.60 -2.52
CA LEU A 266 -5.86 16.21 -3.31
C LEU A 266 -5.98 17.73 -3.24
N PHE A 267 -4.84 18.42 -3.04
CA PHE A 267 -4.76 19.88 -2.99
C PHE A 267 -4.02 20.45 -4.21
N ASP A 268 -4.18 21.74 -4.45
CA ASP A 268 -3.58 22.49 -5.59
C ASP A 268 -2.05 22.52 -5.55
N ASP A 269 -1.45 22.27 -4.38
CA ASP A 269 0.00 22.08 -4.21
C ASP A 269 0.47 20.66 -4.58
N ASN A 270 -0.39 19.85 -5.22
CA ASN A 270 -0.18 18.46 -5.57
C ASN A 270 0.09 17.51 -4.38
N ASN A 271 -0.16 17.98 -3.17
CA ASN A 271 -0.08 17.12 -1.99
C ASN A 271 -1.43 16.51 -1.65
N VAL A 272 -1.40 15.29 -1.15
CA VAL A 272 -2.57 14.64 -0.57
C VAL A 272 -2.56 14.80 0.94
N ARG A 273 -3.74 15.07 1.50
CA ARG A 273 -3.94 15.15 2.95
C ARG A 273 -5.24 14.45 3.31
N PHE A 274 -5.26 13.83 4.50
CA PHE A 274 -6.57 13.50 5.06
C PHE A 274 -7.21 14.75 5.65
N VAL A 275 -8.46 14.99 5.28
CA VAL A 275 -9.34 15.92 6.00
C VAL A 275 -10.18 15.09 6.93
N VAL A 276 -10.10 15.36 8.23
CA VAL A 276 -10.80 14.61 9.27
C VAL A 276 -11.85 15.45 9.97
N PRO A 277 -12.91 14.85 10.50
CA PRO A 277 -13.87 15.56 11.35
C PRO A 277 -13.19 16.30 12.52
N LYS A 278 -13.80 17.37 13.01
CA LYS A 278 -13.24 18.20 14.11
C LYS A 278 -12.82 17.36 15.33
N ASP A 279 -13.65 16.40 15.69
CA ASP A 279 -13.45 15.57 16.89
C ASP A 279 -12.90 14.17 16.59
N TRP A 280 -12.36 13.97 15.38
CA TRP A 280 -11.77 12.69 15.01
C TRP A 280 -10.66 12.26 16.00
N GLY A 281 -10.74 11.01 16.46
CA GLY A 281 -9.74 10.42 17.35
C GLY A 281 -9.83 10.87 18.81
N LYS A 282 -10.70 11.83 19.16
CA LYS A 282 -10.98 12.14 20.55
C LYS A 282 -11.87 11.04 21.15
N THR A 283 -11.57 10.66 22.38
CA THR A 283 -12.49 9.82 23.17
C THR A 283 -13.71 10.63 23.50
N PRO A 284 -14.95 10.09 23.36
CA PRO A 284 -16.15 10.77 23.80
C PRO A 284 -16.11 11.09 25.28
#